data_5d6521ca758983c6047fcd6c8b5fda38
#
_entry.id   5d6521ca758983c6047fcd6c8b5fda38
#
_cell.length_a   1.000
_cell.length_b   1.000
_cell.length_c   1.000
_cell.angle_alpha   90.00
_cell.angle_beta   90.00
_cell.angle_gamma   90.00
#
_symmetry.space_group_name_H-M   'P 1'
#
loop_
_entity.id
_entity.type
_entity.pdbx_description
1 polymer ?
#
loop_
_entity_poly.entity_id
_entity_poly.type
_entity_poly.pdbx_seq_one_letter_code
_entity_poly.pdbx_strand_id
1 'polypeptide(L)'
;MNLTLEECLRLAEENNAYVKNAELDIRGAELQRKEALWEYFPQVSAMALGYYAAHPLLEIGITDVLGHNEMAWEIQNRLESLGAMYGLNTKFTGFQKGYSASVSLIQPVFAGGRIVHGNQLAALGVKAARLQNTMQKKKTAEEIESLWWEISSIQDKIDMLDYLDGTLSTLYSNVSKAIGSGLASEVDILQLDIKRSELKAGKKKAESGMRLLKMNLLNSIGVEYTSLDSIRLSKSDIELKEPQEYWQDEERIAEQMPERELLTLQQEAKELEKKMVIGEALPQMGIGVTSGYSDIYNPGPHSKGNINTIAFATVQIPLSDWGKISRKAQRIETQVRKAENEKEFLSKQLKLQVEKNWMELTSTYDLWQIAIEKFDIADRLYRVALSNYEAGLISIQDLLQAETTLH
;
A
#
# COMPACT_ATOMS: atom_id res chain seq x y z
N MET A 1 16.50 -0.22 28.95
CA MET A 1 15.77 0.88 28.30
C MET A 1 14.36 0.86 28.84
N ASN A 2 13.90 1.95 29.44
CA ASN A 2 12.52 2.06 29.87
C ASN A 2 11.75 2.71 28.71
N LEU A 3 10.77 2.00 28.17
CA LEU A 3 9.93 2.51 27.09
C LEU A 3 8.54 2.88 27.66
N THR A 4 8.04 4.04 27.31
CA THR A 4 6.64 4.42 27.53
C THR A 4 5.85 4.13 26.27
N LEU A 5 4.52 4.08 26.37
CA LEU A 5 3.66 3.91 25.20
C LEU A 5 3.89 5.05 24.19
N GLU A 6 3.97 6.28 24.67
CA GLU A 6 4.22 7.46 23.85
C GLU A 6 5.55 7.40 23.08
N GLU A 7 6.62 6.90 23.76
CA GLU A 7 7.91 6.69 23.09
C GLU A 7 7.84 5.60 22.03
N CYS A 8 7.11 4.52 22.28
CA CYS A 8 6.91 3.46 21.30
C CYS A 8 6.15 3.98 20.07
N LEU A 9 5.08 4.76 20.28
CA LEU A 9 4.31 5.39 19.20
C LEU A 9 5.17 6.34 18.37
N ARG A 10 5.97 7.19 19.01
CA ARG A 10 6.88 8.11 18.33
C ARG A 10 7.95 7.37 17.52
N LEU A 11 8.58 6.36 18.12
CA LEU A 11 9.60 5.56 17.44
C LEU A 11 9.00 4.78 16.26
N ALA A 12 7.78 4.27 16.39
CA ALA A 12 7.08 3.61 15.30
C ALA A 12 6.78 4.58 14.16
N GLU A 13 6.31 5.80 14.46
CA GLU A 13 6.08 6.81 13.43
C GLU A 13 7.36 7.17 12.67
N GLU A 14 8.51 7.24 13.35
CA GLU A 14 9.79 7.59 12.75
C GLU A 14 10.46 6.42 12.02
N ASN A 15 10.30 5.17 12.50
CA ASN A 15 11.13 4.05 12.07
C ASN A 15 10.40 2.90 11.42
N ASN A 16 9.07 2.77 11.62
CA ASN A 16 8.31 1.66 11.06
C ASN A 16 8.40 1.65 9.53
N ALA A 17 8.71 0.50 8.96
CA ALA A 17 8.90 0.33 7.52
C ALA A 17 7.63 0.66 6.71
N TYR A 18 6.45 0.31 7.23
CA TYR A 18 5.18 0.60 6.54
C TYR A 18 4.86 2.09 6.52
N VAL A 19 5.18 2.83 7.60
CA VAL A 19 5.02 4.29 7.65
C VAL A 19 5.99 4.95 6.66
N LYS A 20 7.27 4.55 6.67
CA LYS A 20 8.27 5.05 5.71
C LYS A 20 7.87 4.76 4.26
N ASN A 21 7.35 3.58 3.97
CA ASN A 21 6.87 3.24 2.63
C ASN A 21 5.69 4.12 2.22
N ALA A 22 4.74 4.37 3.12
CA ALA A 22 3.60 5.26 2.83
C ALA A 22 4.05 6.72 2.58
N GLU A 23 5.13 7.18 3.22
CA GLU A 23 5.75 8.49 2.91
C GLU A 23 6.43 8.50 1.53
N LEU A 24 7.08 7.39 1.14
CA LEU A 24 7.62 7.24 -0.20
C LEU A 24 6.52 7.17 -1.26
N ASP A 25 5.36 6.58 -0.96
CA ASP A 25 4.20 6.56 -1.85
C ASP A 25 3.66 7.98 -2.10
N ILE A 26 3.63 8.85 -1.08
CA ILE A 26 3.31 10.28 -1.27
C ILE A 26 4.32 10.92 -2.23
N ARG A 27 5.62 10.65 -2.02
CA ARG A 27 6.66 11.18 -2.90
C ARG A 27 6.51 10.69 -4.33
N GLY A 28 6.19 9.40 -4.51
CA GLY A 28 5.89 8.79 -5.81
C GLY A 28 4.71 9.49 -6.50
N ALA A 29 3.60 9.70 -5.78
CA ALA A 29 2.44 10.40 -6.30
C ALA A 29 2.73 11.88 -6.66
N GLU A 30 3.56 12.58 -5.88
CA GLU A 30 4.00 13.94 -6.19
C GLU A 30 4.86 13.99 -7.46
N LEU A 31 5.70 12.98 -7.70
CA LEU A 31 6.47 12.86 -8.93
C LEU A 31 5.56 12.59 -10.13
N GLN A 32 4.59 11.66 -10.00
CA GLN A 32 3.58 11.42 -11.04
C GLN A 32 2.77 12.68 -11.37
N ARG A 33 2.44 13.50 -10.36
CA ARG A 33 1.79 14.79 -10.61
C ARG A 33 2.70 15.74 -11.39
N LYS A 34 4.01 15.77 -11.12
CA LYS A 34 4.96 16.55 -11.92
C LYS A 34 5.08 16.01 -13.33
N GLU A 35 5.13 14.69 -13.52
CA GLU A 35 5.12 14.08 -14.87
C GLU A 35 3.87 14.50 -15.64
N ALA A 36 2.68 14.45 -15.03
CA ALA A 36 1.45 14.90 -15.66
C ALA A 36 1.49 16.40 -16.05
N LEU A 37 2.18 17.25 -15.28
CA LEU A 37 2.39 18.66 -15.64
C LEU A 37 3.30 18.82 -16.87
N TRP A 38 4.28 17.92 -17.04
CA TRP A 38 5.18 17.99 -18.21
C TRP A 38 4.47 17.70 -19.53
N GLU A 39 3.30 17.05 -19.50
CA GLU A 39 2.47 16.85 -20.69
C GLU A 39 1.95 18.17 -21.31
N TYR A 40 1.99 19.29 -20.56
CA TYR A 40 1.68 20.63 -21.09
C TYR A 40 2.82 21.25 -21.88
N PHE A 41 4.03 20.75 -21.77
CA PHE A 41 5.23 21.33 -22.37
C PHE A 41 5.59 20.69 -23.70
N PRO A 42 6.38 21.39 -24.53
CA PRO A 42 6.86 20.84 -25.79
C PRO A 42 7.71 19.59 -25.56
N GLN A 43 7.45 18.55 -26.34
CA GLN A 43 8.27 17.35 -26.36
C GLN A 43 9.37 17.50 -27.40
N VAL A 44 10.63 17.29 -26.96
CA VAL A 44 11.79 17.32 -27.85
C VAL A 44 12.27 15.89 -28.07
N SER A 45 12.40 15.50 -29.34
CA SER A 45 12.92 14.20 -29.73
C SER A 45 13.97 14.32 -30.82
N ALA A 46 14.93 13.43 -30.81
CA ALA A 46 15.92 13.28 -31.88
C ALA A 46 15.74 11.92 -32.56
N MET A 47 15.77 11.90 -33.87
CA MET A 47 15.67 10.68 -34.67
C MET A 47 16.78 10.64 -35.70
N ALA A 48 17.43 9.49 -35.84
CA ALA A 48 18.36 9.23 -36.92
C ALA A 48 17.93 7.96 -37.66
N LEU A 49 17.95 8.00 -38.97
CA LEU A 49 17.58 6.89 -39.84
C LEU A 49 18.64 6.72 -40.92
N GLY A 50 19.14 5.53 -41.11
CA GLY A 50 19.92 5.12 -42.27
C GLY A 50 19.21 3.97 -42.95
N TYR A 51 19.16 3.98 -44.28
CA TYR A 51 18.58 2.89 -45.07
C TYR A 51 19.42 2.53 -46.28
N TYR A 52 19.33 1.29 -46.67
CA TYR A 52 19.85 0.76 -47.91
C TYR A 52 18.83 -0.19 -48.55
N ALA A 53 18.43 0.10 -49.79
CA ALA A 53 17.51 -0.71 -50.56
C ALA A 53 18.30 -1.53 -51.59
N ALA A 54 18.00 -2.82 -51.71
CA ALA A 54 18.62 -3.71 -52.69
C ALA A 54 18.37 -3.22 -54.15
N HIS A 55 17.21 -2.60 -54.36
CA HIS A 55 16.86 -1.93 -55.64
C HIS A 55 16.44 -0.49 -55.34
N PRO A 56 16.66 0.47 -56.25
CA PRO A 56 16.18 1.82 -56.06
C PRO A 56 14.66 1.87 -55.80
N LEU A 57 14.23 2.68 -54.81
CA LEU A 57 12.78 2.85 -54.51
C LEU A 57 12.05 3.70 -55.51
N LEU A 58 12.77 4.49 -56.31
CA LEU A 58 12.25 5.29 -57.38
C LEU A 58 13.07 5.05 -58.65
N GLU A 59 12.39 4.64 -59.72
CA GLU A 59 12.95 4.57 -61.06
C GLU A 59 12.00 5.33 -61.98
N ILE A 60 12.53 6.33 -62.68
CA ILE A 60 11.76 7.12 -63.65
C ILE A 60 12.45 6.98 -65.01
N GLY A 61 11.78 6.38 -65.95
CA GLY A 61 12.19 6.30 -67.34
C GLY A 61 11.62 7.46 -68.18
N ILE A 62 12.01 7.58 -69.40
CA ILE A 62 11.49 8.60 -70.35
C ILE A 62 10.02 8.38 -70.61
N THR A 63 9.57 7.15 -70.66
CA THR A 63 8.16 6.76 -70.85
C THR A 63 7.28 7.25 -69.68
N ASP A 64 7.84 7.33 -68.48
CA ASP A 64 7.11 7.82 -67.32
C ASP A 64 6.91 9.34 -67.35
N VAL A 65 7.81 10.10 -68.02
CA VAL A 65 7.77 11.53 -68.14
C VAL A 65 6.98 11.97 -69.40
N LEU A 66 7.18 11.30 -70.50
CA LEU A 66 6.57 11.69 -71.79
C LEU A 66 5.26 10.94 -72.09
N GLY A 67 4.85 10.05 -71.22
CA GLY A 67 3.70 9.15 -71.42
C GLY A 67 4.06 7.88 -72.21
N HIS A 68 3.21 6.87 -72.11
CA HIS A 68 3.41 5.55 -72.77
C HIS A 68 2.95 5.61 -74.24
N ASN A 69 3.68 6.36 -75.08
CA ASN A 69 3.43 6.46 -76.50
C ASN A 69 4.60 5.92 -77.30
N GLU A 70 4.39 5.62 -78.59
CA GLU A 70 5.37 5.03 -79.49
C GLU A 70 6.69 5.82 -79.56
N MET A 71 6.60 7.12 -79.58
CA MET A 71 7.77 8.02 -79.64
C MET A 71 8.59 7.94 -78.33
N ALA A 72 7.93 7.91 -77.16
CA ALA A 72 8.60 7.80 -75.88
C ALA A 72 9.31 6.46 -75.74
N TRP A 73 8.71 5.37 -76.19
CA TRP A 73 9.31 4.06 -76.25
C TRP A 73 10.53 3.99 -77.20
N GLU A 74 10.45 4.60 -78.37
CA GLU A 74 11.59 4.65 -79.31
C GLU A 74 12.77 5.44 -78.75
N ILE A 75 12.50 6.59 -78.10
CA ILE A 75 13.52 7.39 -77.42
C ILE A 75 14.14 6.61 -76.26
N GLN A 76 13.33 5.96 -75.44
CA GLN A 76 13.82 5.14 -74.33
C GLN A 76 14.70 4.01 -74.80
N ASN A 77 14.29 3.23 -75.80
CA ASN A 77 15.07 2.12 -76.36
C ASN A 77 16.40 2.57 -76.95
N ARG A 78 16.42 3.72 -77.66
CA ARG A 78 17.67 4.29 -78.16
C ARG A 78 18.61 4.76 -77.06
N LEU A 79 18.07 5.37 -76.01
CA LEU A 79 18.87 5.80 -74.87
C LEU A 79 19.37 4.62 -74.08
N GLU A 80 18.58 3.57 -73.85
CA GLU A 80 19.01 2.34 -73.18
C GLU A 80 20.10 1.62 -73.97
N SER A 81 20.02 1.58 -75.35
CA SER A 81 21.06 1.01 -76.17
C SER A 81 22.35 1.80 -76.12
N LEU A 82 22.30 3.13 -76.17
CA LEU A 82 23.44 4.02 -75.99
C LEU A 82 24.00 3.92 -74.56
N GLY A 83 23.12 3.89 -73.58
CA GLY A 83 23.51 3.73 -72.18
C GLY A 83 24.27 2.42 -71.92
N ALA A 84 23.79 1.33 -72.50
CA ALA A 84 24.48 0.00 -72.43
C ALA A 84 25.86 0.05 -73.11
N MET A 85 26.01 0.78 -74.24
CA MET A 85 27.28 0.92 -75.00
C MET A 85 28.34 1.75 -74.22
N TYR A 86 27.88 2.75 -73.44
CA TYR A 86 28.78 3.64 -72.68
C TYR A 86 28.76 3.38 -71.16
N GLY A 87 28.03 2.37 -70.68
CA GLY A 87 27.91 2.06 -69.24
C GLY A 87 27.13 3.14 -68.44
N LEU A 88 26.23 3.88 -69.10
CA LEU A 88 25.45 4.95 -68.51
C LEU A 88 24.05 4.45 -68.16
N ASN A 89 23.57 4.77 -66.96
CA ASN A 89 22.20 4.52 -66.56
C ASN A 89 21.27 5.60 -67.18
N THR A 90 20.30 5.17 -68.00
CA THR A 90 19.39 6.04 -68.74
C THR A 90 18.07 6.27 -68.02
N LYS A 91 17.86 5.63 -66.88
CA LYS A 91 16.76 5.82 -65.96
C LYS A 91 17.21 6.67 -64.79
N PHE A 92 16.38 7.63 -64.40
CA PHE A 92 16.60 8.29 -63.16
C PHE A 92 16.26 7.32 -62.03
N THR A 93 17.27 6.97 -61.24
CA THR A 93 17.11 6.10 -60.08
C THR A 93 17.33 6.88 -58.81
N GLY A 94 16.42 6.70 -57.85
CA GLY A 94 16.47 7.46 -56.60
C GLY A 94 16.21 6.60 -55.38
N PHE A 95 16.59 7.13 -54.24
CA PHE A 95 16.32 6.55 -52.92
C PHE A 95 16.88 5.15 -52.69
N GLN A 96 18.06 4.85 -53.23
CA GLN A 96 18.69 3.52 -53.00
C GLN A 96 19.37 3.43 -51.61
N LYS A 97 19.99 4.48 -51.15
CA LYS A 97 20.58 4.57 -49.83
C LYS A 97 20.53 6.01 -49.37
N GLY A 98 20.44 6.18 -48.08
CA GLY A 98 20.43 7.50 -47.47
C GLY A 98 20.52 7.46 -45.95
N TYR A 99 20.79 8.59 -45.39
CA TYR A 99 20.70 8.79 -43.95
C TYR A 99 20.08 10.17 -43.67
N SER A 100 19.39 10.23 -42.54
CA SER A 100 18.83 11.46 -42.02
C SER A 100 18.99 11.53 -40.51
N ALA A 101 19.18 12.72 -40.00
CA ALA A 101 19.16 12.97 -38.57
C ALA A 101 18.37 14.23 -38.31
N SER A 102 17.40 14.20 -37.43
CA SER A 102 16.51 15.33 -37.14
C SER A 102 16.24 15.48 -35.66
N VAL A 103 15.99 16.71 -35.27
CA VAL A 103 15.46 17.09 -33.95
C VAL A 103 14.08 17.70 -34.16
N SER A 104 13.11 17.18 -33.44
CA SER A 104 11.72 17.62 -33.51
C SER A 104 11.28 18.16 -32.15
N LEU A 105 10.61 19.30 -32.16
CA LEU A 105 9.92 19.90 -31.02
C LEU A 105 8.44 19.93 -31.35
N ILE A 106 7.61 19.27 -30.53
CA ILE A 106 6.16 19.20 -30.74
C ILE A 106 5.46 19.69 -29.48
N GLN A 107 4.63 20.70 -29.61
CA GLN A 107 3.80 21.26 -28.57
C GLN A 107 2.35 20.80 -28.76
N PRO A 108 1.74 20.01 -27.82
CA PRO A 108 0.31 19.78 -27.83
C PRO A 108 -0.44 21.09 -27.55
N VAL A 109 -1.37 21.45 -28.40
CA VAL A 109 -2.26 22.65 -28.24
C VAL A 109 -3.59 22.18 -27.65
N PHE A 110 -4.10 21.04 -28.14
CA PHE A 110 -5.35 20.47 -27.70
C PHE A 110 -5.29 18.95 -27.84
N ALA A 111 -5.56 18.23 -26.75
CA ALA A 111 -5.53 16.77 -26.70
C ALA A 111 -6.88 16.19 -26.22
N GLY A 112 -8.01 16.79 -26.64
CA GLY A 112 -9.34 16.34 -26.22
C GLY A 112 -9.59 16.49 -24.70
N GLY A 113 -8.91 17.39 -24.00
CA GLY A 113 -9.01 17.55 -22.56
C GLY A 113 -8.22 16.51 -21.73
N ARG A 114 -7.57 15.52 -22.36
CA ARG A 114 -6.85 14.43 -21.67
C ARG A 114 -5.75 14.93 -20.77
N ILE A 115 -4.97 15.92 -21.19
CA ILE A 115 -3.88 16.52 -20.40
C ILE A 115 -4.46 17.17 -19.13
N VAL A 116 -5.57 17.90 -19.25
CA VAL A 116 -6.23 18.55 -18.11
C VAL A 116 -6.75 17.52 -17.12
N HIS A 117 -7.52 16.53 -17.61
CA HIS A 117 -8.07 15.48 -16.75
C HIS A 117 -6.99 14.56 -16.18
N GLY A 118 -5.92 14.29 -16.92
CA GLY A 118 -4.75 13.55 -16.44
C GLY A 118 -4.06 14.27 -15.27
N ASN A 119 -3.90 15.60 -15.37
CA ASN A 119 -3.36 16.40 -14.27
C ASN A 119 -4.29 16.44 -13.05
N GLN A 120 -5.60 16.52 -13.25
CA GLN A 120 -6.58 16.40 -12.16
C GLN A 120 -6.51 15.04 -11.49
N LEU A 121 -6.42 13.97 -12.28
CA LEU A 121 -6.29 12.60 -11.77
C LEU A 121 -5.00 12.43 -10.96
N ALA A 122 -3.87 12.92 -11.44
CA ALA A 122 -2.61 12.90 -10.71
C ALA A 122 -2.67 13.71 -9.40
N ALA A 123 -3.41 14.83 -9.39
CA ALA A 123 -3.64 15.59 -8.16
C ALA A 123 -4.50 14.82 -7.13
N LEU A 124 -5.52 14.07 -7.59
CA LEU A 124 -6.27 13.15 -6.72
C LEU A 124 -5.37 12.03 -6.18
N GLY A 125 -4.46 11.51 -6.99
CA GLY A 125 -3.47 10.51 -6.57
C GLY A 125 -2.64 10.98 -5.38
N VAL A 126 -2.19 12.24 -5.36
CA VAL A 126 -1.46 12.82 -4.21
C VAL A 126 -2.36 12.88 -2.97
N LYS A 127 -3.63 13.28 -3.11
CA LYS A 127 -4.57 13.32 -1.98
C LYS A 127 -4.80 11.91 -1.41
N ALA A 128 -5.02 10.93 -2.30
CA ALA A 128 -5.21 9.54 -1.91
C ALA A 128 -3.99 8.98 -1.17
N ALA A 129 -2.77 9.24 -1.66
CA ALA A 129 -1.54 8.80 -1.01
C ALA A 129 -1.38 9.42 0.39
N ARG A 130 -1.75 10.68 0.59
CA ARG A 130 -1.73 11.34 1.91
C ARG A 130 -2.73 10.73 2.88
N LEU A 131 -3.95 10.43 2.42
CA LEU A 131 -4.94 9.74 3.24
C LEU A 131 -4.48 8.33 3.62
N GLN A 132 -3.93 7.57 2.67
CA GLN A 132 -3.38 6.25 2.92
C GLN A 132 -2.23 6.29 3.94
N ASN A 133 -1.36 7.31 3.88
CA ASN A 133 -0.32 7.50 4.91
C ASN A 133 -0.92 7.76 6.29
N THR A 134 -1.97 8.61 6.39
CA THR A 134 -2.68 8.85 7.67
C THR A 134 -3.30 7.55 8.21
N MET A 135 -3.94 6.76 7.35
CA MET A 135 -4.50 5.46 7.72
C MET A 135 -3.40 4.48 8.16
N GLN A 136 -2.26 4.46 7.46
CA GLN A 136 -1.14 3.59 7.83
C GLN A 136 -0.53 3.99 9.18
N LYS A 137 -0.35 5.28 9.46
CA LYS A 137 0.11 5.78 10.77
C LYS A 137 -0.85 5.36 11.88
N LYS A 138 -2.16 5.54 11.67
CA LYS A 138 -3.19 5.11 12.62
C LYS A 138 -3.15 3.61 12.88
N LYS A 139 -3.10 2.81 11.81
CA LYS A 139 -3.00 1.35 11.91
C LYS A 139 -1.75 0.91 12.68
N THR A 140 -0.60 1.53 12.39
CA THR A 140 0.64 1.24 13.11
C THR A 140 0.54 1.62 14.58
N ALA A 141 -0.10 2.75 14.93
CA ALA A 141 -0.34 3.13 16.32
C ALA A 141 -1.23 2.11 17.03
N GLU A 142 -2.34 1.67 16.45
CA GLU A 142 -3.22 0.63 16.98
C GLU A 142 -2.49 -0.70 17.23
N GLU A 143 -1.62 -1.12 16.29
CA GLU A 143 -0.79 -2.31 16.44
C GLU A 143 0.20 -2.18 17.61
N ILE A 144 0.83 -1.03 17.79
CA ILE A 144 1.75 -0.75 18.91
C ILE A 144 1.01 -0.75 20.23
N GLU A 145 -0.15 -0.09 20.30
CA GLU A 145 -0.99 -0.08 21.50
C GLU A 145 -1.43 -1.49 21.89
N SER A 146 -1.87 -2.30 20.93
CA SER A 146 -2.25 -3.70 21.18
C SER A 146 -1.07 -4.50 21.75
N LEU A 147 0.10 -4.43 21.13
CA LEU A 147 1.30 -5.11 21.60
C LEU A 147 1.72 -4.63 23.00
N TRP A 148 1.59 -3.33 23.27
CA TRP A 148 1.89 -2.75 24.57
C TRP A 148 1.01 -3.36 25.67
N TRP A 149 -0.30 -3.37 25.44
CA TRP A 149 -1.26 -3.91 26.40
C TRP A 149 -1.13 -5.43 26.59
N GLU A 150 -0.85 -6.17 25.52
CA GLU A 150 -0.57 -7.60 25.60
C GLU A 150 0.67 -7.90 26.46
N ILE A 151 1.75 -7.14 26.29
CA ILE A 151 2.96 -7.28 27.09
C ILE A 151 2.67 -6.93 28.56
N SER A 152 1.93 -5.83 28.81
CA SER A 152 1.54 -5.44 30.16
C SER A 152 0.71 -6.54 30.85
N SER A 153 -0.28 -7.11 30.17
CA SER A 153 -1.11 -8.19 30.68
C SER A 153 -0.30 -9.45 31.00
N ILE A 154 0.66 -9.83 30.15
CA ILE A 154 1.53 -10.98 30.44
C ILE A 154 2.48 -10.68 31.60
N GLN A 155 2.94 -9.43 31.76
CA GLN A 155 3.75 -9.04 32.92
C GLN A 155 2.95 -9.20 34.21
N ASP A 156 1.73 -8.70 34.25
CA ASP A 156 0.85 -8.86 35.41
C ASP A 156 0.57 -10.35 35.74
N LYS A 157 0.41 -11.16 34.68
CA LYS A 157 0.27 -12.61 34.83
C LYS A 157 1.53 -13.27 35.41
N ILE A 158 2.73 -12.86 35.03
CA ILE A 158 3.98 -13.36 35.60
C ILE A 158 4.09 -12.95 37.07
N ASP A 159 3.80 -11.68 37.39
CA ASP A 159 3.82 -11.18 38.76
C ASP A 159 2.83 -11.95 39.66
N MET A 160 1.63 -12.25 39.13
CA MET A 160 0.65 -13.11 39.79
C MET A 160 1.19 -14.53 40.05
N LEU A 161 1.80 -15.17 39.05
CA LEU A 161 2.38 -16.50 39.20
C LEU A 161 3.52 -16.53 40.21
N ASP A 162 4.31 -15.44 40.34
CA ASP A 162 5.35 -15.31 41.39
C ASP A 162 4.74 -15.18 42.80
N TYR A 163 3.66 -14.42 42.94
CA TYR A 163 2.91 -14.32 44.19
C TYR A 163 2.36 -15.69 44.61
N LEU A 164 1.79 -16.44 43.66
CA LEU A 164 1.28 -17.80 43.91
C LEU A 164 2.37 -18.79 44.34
N ASP A 165 3.53 -18.77 43.69
CA ASP A 165 4.65 -19.65 44.09
C ASP A 165 5.12 -19.35 45.51
N GLY A 166 5.11 -18.07 45.91
CA GLY A 166 5.37 -17.64 47.30
C GLY A 166 4.32 -18.17 48.28
N THR A 167 3.05 -18.09 47.94
CA THR A 167 1.94 -18.61 48.75
C THR A 167 2.01 -20.10 48.90
N LEU A 168 2.21 -20.86 47.80
CA LEU A 168 2.38 -22.31 47.83
C LEU A 168 3.63 -22.74 48.61
N SER A 169 4.71 -21.96 48.55
CA SER A 169 5.93 -22.24 49.34
C SER A 169 5.66 -22.14 50.85
N THR A 170 4.87 -21.15 51.28
CA THR A 170 4.43 -20.99 52.67
C THR A 170 3.53 -22.15 53.08
N LEU A 171 2.56 -22.51 52.25
CA LEU A 171 1.67 -23.65 52.51
C LEU A 171 2.43 -24.97 52.59
N TYR A 172 3.40 -25.20 51.69
CA TYR A 172 4.30 -26.36 51.74
C TYR A 172 5.03 -26.49 53.07
N SER A 173 5.57 -25.40 53.60
CA SER A 173 6.23 -25.36 54.92
C SER A 173 5.27 -25.73 56.03
N ASN A 174 4.03 -25.24 55.99
CA ASN A 174 3.02 -25.54 57.01
C ASN A 174 2.58 -27.01 56.98
N VAL A 175 2.28 -27.54 55.77
CA VAL A 175 1.92 -28.95 55.59
C VAL A 175 3.05 -29.89 56.01
N SER A 176 4.30 -29.56 55.65
CA SER A 176 5.48 -30.35 56.07
C SER A 176 5.60 -30.47 57.60
N LYS A 177 5.32 -29.36 58.34
CA LYS A 177 5.28 -29.36 59.81
C LYS A 177 4.12 -30.18 60.35
N ALA A 178 2.94 -30.09 59.71
CA ALA A 178 1.74 -30.82 60.07
C ALA A 178 1.92 -32.35 59.89
N ILE A 179 2.65 -32.79 58.85
CA ILE A 179 3.02 -34.25 58.72
C ILE A 179 3.88 -34.72 59.89
N GLY A 180 4.88 -33.90 60.31
CA GLY A 180 5.72 -34.22 61.45
C GLY A 180 4.93 -34.36 62.74
N SER A 181 3.73 -33.82 62.84
CA SER A 181 2.81 -33.88 63.97
C SER A 181 1.66 -34.89 63.76
N GLY A 182 1.64 -35.59 62.61
CA GLY A 182 0.59 -36.59 62.29
C GLY A 182 -0.75 -35.97 61.87
N LEU A 183 -0.78 -34.68 61.57
CA LEU A 183 -2.01 -33.90 61.19
C LEU A 183 -2.24 -33.74 59.69
N ALA A 184 -1.29 -34.10 58.84
CA ALA A 184 -1.37 -34.08 57.39
C ALA A 184 -0.75 -35.34 56.79
N SER A 185 -1.06 -35.64 55.54
CA SER A 185 -0.60 -36.83 54.83
C SER A 185 0.51 -36.51 53.82
N GLU A 186 1.31 -37.51 53.47
CA GLU A 186 2.32 -37.39 52.41
C GLU A 186 1.72 -37.08 51.05
N VAL A 187 0.44 -37.46 50.84
CA VAL A 187 -0.33 -37.14 49.62
C VAL A 187 -0.53 -35.63 49.48
N ASP A 188 -0.70 -34.90 50.59
CA ASP A 188 -0.91 -33.44 50.58
C ASP A 188 0.34 -32.69 50.04
N ILE A 189 1.55 -33.15 50.42
CA ILE A 189 2.79 -32.61 49.86
C ILE A 189 2.91 -32.89 48.36
N LEU A 190 2.60 -34.10 47.92
CA LEU A 190 2.67 -34.45 46.50
C LEU A 190 1.69 -33.61 45.65
N GLN A 191 0.51 -33.28 46.17
CA GLN A 191 -0.43 -32.38 45.51
C GLN A 191 0.12 -30.95 45.37
N LEU A 192 0.76 -30.44 46.42
CA LEU A 192 1.45 -29.14 46.36
C LEU A 192 2.63 -29.13 45.38
N ASP A 193 3.40 -30.22 45.31
CA ASP A 193 4.51 -30.33 44.35
C ASP A 193 4.02 -30.35 42.89
N ILE A 194 2.90 -31.05 42.63
CA ILE A 194 2.25 -31.01 41.32
C ILE A 194 1.85 -29.57 40.99
N LYS A 195 1.15 -28.88 41.90
CA LYS A 195 0.69 -27.51 41.70
C LYS A 195 1.84 -26.54 41.46
N ARG A 196 2.92 -26.65 42.25
CA ARG A 196 4.13 -25.83 42.02
C ARG A 196 4.78 -26.12 40.65
N SER A 197 4.77 -27.39 40.21
CA SER A 197 5.29 -27.76 38.89
C SER A 197 4.44 -27.15 37.77
N GLU A 198 3.11 -27.14 37.92
CA GLU A 198 2.19 -26.49 37.00
C GLU A 198 2.43 -24.97 36.92
N LEU A 199 2.57 -24.29 38.06
CA LEU A 199 2.89 -22.87 38.12
C LEU A 199 4.21 -22.55 37.39
N LYS A 200 5.25 -23.34 37.68
CA LYS A 200 6.58 -23.19 37.06
C LYS A 200 6.50 -23.36 35.54
N ALA A 201 5.72 -24.32 35.05
CA ALA A 201 5.48 -24.54 33.63
C ALA A 201 4.69 -23.33 33.00
N GLY A 202 3.64 -22.86 33.71
CA GLY A 202 2.84 -21.70 33.32
C GLY A 202 3.68 -20.41 33.22
N LYS A 203 4.54 -20.16 34.25
CA LYS A 203 5.47 -19.04 34.27
C LYS A 203 6.44 -19.10 33.08
N LYS A 204 7.03 -20.27 32.82
CA LYS A 204 7.96 -20.44 31.69
C LYS A 204 7.30 -20.16 30.33
N LYS A 205 6.04 -20.58 30.18
CA LYS A 205 5.25 -20.29 28.99
C LYS A 205 4.96 -18.80 28.86
N ALA A 206 4.58 -18.11 29.94
CA ALA A 206 4.33 -16.68 29.96
C ALA A 206 5.59 -15.86 29.63
N GLU A 207 6.74 -16.19 30.26
CA GLU A 207 8.04 -15.57 29.97
C GLU A 207 8.43 -15.70 28.49
N SER A 208 8.20 -16.90 27.90
CA SER A 208 8.48 -17.13 26.48
C SER A 208 7.56 -16.31 25.57
N GLY A 209 6.26 -16.24 25.92
CA GLY A 209 5.29 -15.40 25.21
C GLY A 209 5.65 -13.92 25.27
N MET A 210 5.98 -13.43 26.46
CA MET A 210 6.44 -12.04 26.65
C MET A 210 7.66 -11.71 25.78
N ARG A 211 8.61 -12.64 25.71
CA ARG A 211 9.81 -12.44 24.90
C ARG A 211 9.47 -12.26 23.41
N LEU A 212 8.55 -13.07 22.88
CA LEU A 212 8.08 -12.95 21.49
C LEU A 212 7.36 -11.62 21.24
N LEU A 213 6.48 -11.22 22.15
CA LEU A 213 5.77 -9.92 22.02
C LEU A 213 6.74 -8.74 22.07
N LYS A 214 7.73 -8.77 22.99
CA LYS A 214 8.79 -7.76 23.02
C LYS A 214 9.58 -7.71 21.70
N MET A 215 9.90 -8.86 21.09
CA MET A 215 10.55 -8.89 19.77
C MET A 215 9.67 -8.25 18.70
N ASN A 216 8.37 -8.54 18.69
CA ASN A 216 7.43 -7.95 17.75
C ASN A 216 7.34 -6.44 17.94
N LEU A 217 7.20 -5.97 19.18
CA LEU A 217 7.17 -4.53 19.48
C LEU A 217 8.43 -3.83 18.98
N LEU A 218 9.61 -4.35 19.29
CA LEU A 218 10.88 -3.76 18.85
C LEU A 218 11.04 -3.73 17.34
N ASN A 219 10.64 -4.80 16.67
CA ASN A 219 10.60 -4.83 15.21
C ASN A 219 9.66 -3.77 14.63
N SER A 220 8.47 -3.61 15.25
CA SER A 220 7.47 -2.63 14.79
C SER A 220 7.90 -1.18 15.02
N ILE A 221 8.67 -0.91 16.09
CA ILE A 221 9.26 0.43 16.35
C ILE A 221 10.62 0.64 15.66
N GLY A 222 11.12 -0.36 14.90
CA GLY A 222 12.37 -0.26 14.15
C GLY A 222 13.64 -0.24 14.99
N VAL A 223 13.60 -0.86 16.19
CA VAL A 223 14.75 -0.98 17.10
C VAL A 223 15.31 -2.40 17.08
N GLU A 224 16.64 -2.54 16.96
CA GLU A 224 17.28 -3.84 17.01
C GLU A 224 17.13 -4.50 18.42
N TYR A 225 16.76 -5.78 18.43
CA TYR A 225 16.49 -6.54 19.67
C TYR A 225 17.71 -7.26 20.23
N THR A 226 18.84 -6.58 20.33
CA THR A 226 20.10 -7.16 20.84
C THR A 226 20.09 -7.47 22.35
N SER A 227 19.17 -6.89 23.14
CA SER A 227 19.08 -7.10 24.58
C SER A 227 17.64 -6.99 25.13
N LEU A 228 16.82 -8.01 24.83
CA LEU A 228 15.41 -8.08 25.25
C LEU A 228 15.18 -7.97 26.76
N ASP A 229 16.10 -8.53 27.55
CA ASP A 229 15.98 -8.58 29.01
C ASP A 229 16.19 -7.23 29.70
N SER A 230 16.78 -6.27 29.00
CA SER A 230 16.99 -4.89 29.51
C SER A 230 15.83 -3.94 29.25
N ILE A 231 14.79 -4.40 28.54
CA ILE A 231 13.63 -3.56 28.17
C ILE A 231 12.52 -3.76 29.20
N ARG A 232 12.20 -2.68 29.89
CA ARG A 232 11.05 -2.59 30.80
C ARG A 232 10.04 -1.61 30.21
N LEU A 233 8.77 -2.03 30.21
CA LEU A 233 7.67 -1.11 29.92
C LEU A 233 7.28 -0.43 31.24
N SER A 234 7.16 0.90 31.22
CA SER A 234 6.61 1.61 32.37
C SER A 234 5.09 1.41 32.38
N LYS A 235 4.53 1.07 33.56
CA LYS A 235 3.06 1.01 33.69
C LYS A 235 2.49 2.40 33.37
N SER A 236 1.47 2.42 32.55
CA SER A 236 0.70 3.61 32.27
C SER A 236 -0.45 3.67 33.27
N ASP A 237 -0.49 4.72 34.10
CA ASP A 237 -1.65 5.00 34.94
C ASP A 237 -2.75 5.57 34.04
N ILE A 238 -3.65 4.71 33.61
CA ILE A 238 -4.84 5.14 32.85
C ILE A 238 -6.00 5.31 33.84
N GLU A 239 -6.53 6.51 33.86
CA GLU A 239 -7.79 6.78 34.53
C GLU A 239 -8.93 6.18 33.67
N LEU A 240 -9.53 5.09 34.17
CA LEU A 240 -10.67 4.46 33.50
C LEU A 240 -11.90 5.35 33.66
N LYS A 241 -12.45 5.79 32.54
CA LYS A 241 -13.69 6.56 32.47
C LYS A 241 -14.85 5.65 32.08
N GLU A 242 -16.05 6.04 32.44
CA GLU A 242 -17.24 5.33 32.01
C GLU A 242 -17.39 5.36 30.47
N PRO A 243 -17.84 4.28 29.82
CA PRO A 243 -18.01 4.24 28.37
C PRO A 243 -18.84 5.40 27.81
N GLN A 244 -19.85 5.88 28.55
CA GLN A 244 -20.71 7.00 28.15
C GLN A 244 -19.95 8.29 27.89
N GLU A 245 -18.81 8.52 28.53
CA GLU A 245 -17.99 9.70 28.27
C GLU A 245 -17.31 9.69 26.90
N TYR A 246 -17.15 8.50 26.31
CA TYR A 246 -16.56 8.30 24.98
C TYR A 246 -17.59 8.24 23.87
N TRP A 247 -18.88 8.22 24.21
CA TRP A 247 -19.92 8.06 23.21
C TRP A 247 -19.98 9.25 22.24
N GLN A 248 -20.01 8.94 20.97
CA GLN A 248 -20.19 9.91 19.89
C GLN A 248 -21.18 9.35 18.88
N ASP A 249 -21.84 10.24 18.15
CA ASP A 249 -22.77 9.87 17.08
C ASP A 249 -22.06 9.04 15.99
N GLU A 250 -22.56 7.83 15.75
CA GLU A 250 -21.97 6.85 14.83
C GLU A 250 -21.90 7.37 13.40
N GLU A 251 -22.92 8.11 12.98
CA GLU A 251 -22.99 8.68 11.64
C GLU A 251 -21.91 9.74 11.45
N ARG A 252 -21.73 10.58 12.45
CA ARG A 252 -20.72 11.64 12.47
C ARG A 252 -19.30 11.06 12.43
N ILE A 253 -19.03 10.00 13.23
CA ILE A 253 -17.73 9.34 13.22
C ILE A 253 -17.47 8.71 11.84
N ALA A 254 -18.42 7.91 11.32
CA ALA A 254 -18.30 7.25 10.02
C ALA A 254 -18.10 8.25 8.88
N GLU A 255 -18.67 9.45 8.98
CA GLU A 255 -18.48 10.53 8.01
C GLU A 255 -17.07 11.14 8.01
N GLN A 256 -16.41 11.16 9.15
CA GLN A 256 -15.07 11.73 9.31
C GLN A 256 -13.95 10.71 9.06
N MET A 257 -14.30 9.43 8.84
CA MET A 257 -13.29 8.38 8.59
C MET A 257 -12.54 8.61 7.27
N PRO A 258 -11.20 8.52 7.25
CA PRO A 258 -10.39 8.66 6.05
C PRO A 258 -10.76 7.67 4.95
N GLU A 259 -11.25 6.48 5.33
CA GLU A 259 -11.71 5.44 4.43
C GLU A 259 -12.85 5.93 3.52
N ARG A 260 -13.79 6.71 4.07
CA ARG A 260 -14.90 7.29 3.29
C ARG A 260 -14.42 8.34 2.30
N GLU A 261 -13.48 9.18 2.72
CA GLU A 261 -12.87 10.17 1.83
C GLU A 261 -12.11 9.47 0.69
N LEU A 262 -11.36 8.41 0.99
CA LEU A 262 -10.65 7.63 -0.03
C LEU A 262 -11.60 7.05 -1.08
N LEU A 263 -12.75 6.52 -0.68
CA LEU A 263 -13.78 6.02 -1.60
C LEU A 263 -14.34 7.13 -2.51
N THR A 264 -14.48 8.34 -1.96
CA THR A 264 -14.92 9.50 -2.74
C THR A 264 -13.87 9.87 -3.80
N LEU A 265 -12.60 9.91 -3.43
CA LEU A 265 -11.50 10.15 -4.37
C LEU A 265 -11.41 9.06 -5.46
N GLN A 266 -11.66 7.81 -5.13
CA GLN A 266 -11.70 6.71 -6.10
C GLN A 266 -12.84 6.87 -7.11
N GLN A 267 -14.02 7.28 -6.67
CA GLN A 267 -15.14 7.59 -7.55
C GLN A 267 -14.80 8.75 -8.50
N GLU A 268 -14.28 9.86 -7.95
CA GLU A 268 -13.86 11.02 -8.75
C GLU A 268 -12.78 10.64 -9.79
N ALA A 269 -11.82 9.78 -9.40
CA ALA A 269 -10.79 9.28 -10.30
C ALA A 269 -11.39 8.51 -11.48
N LYS A 270 -12.40 7.67 -11.25
CA LYS A 270 -13.08 6.94 -12.33
C LYS A 270 -13.87 7.86 -13.26
N GLU A 271 -14.46 8.92 -12.75
CA GLU A 271 -15.11 9.93 -13.58
C GLU A 271 -14.11 10.69 -14.46
N LEU A 272 -12.93 11.02 -13.92
CA LEU A 272 -11.86 11.65 -14.71
C LEU A 272 -11.31 10.69 -15.78
N GLU A 273 -11.11 9.41 -15.46
CA GLU A 273 -10.73 8.39 -16.44
C GLU A 273 -11.76 8.30 -17.58
N LYS A 274 -13.06 8.35 -17.26
CA LYS A 274 -14.13 8.39 -18.27
C LYS A 274 -14.00 9.60 -19.18
N LYS A 275 -13.79 10.79 -18.62
CA LYS A 275 -13.58 12.03 -19.39
C LYS A 275 -12.35 11.95 -20.28
N MET A 276 -11.25 11.34 -19.81
CA MET A 276 -10.06 11.11 -20.62
C MET A 276 -10.34 10.20 -21.81
N VAL A 277 -11.11 9.13 -21.61
CA VAL A 277 -11.49 8.20 -22.70
C VAL A 277 -12.39 8.87 -23.71
N ILE A 278 -13.36 9.70 -23.28
CA ILE A 278 -14.19 10.48 -24.18
C ILE A 278 -13.29 11.47 -24.98
N GLY A 279 -12.27 12.03 -24.34
CA GLY A 279 -11.28 12.89 -24.98
C GLY A 279 -10.49 12.22 -26.12
N GLU A 280 -10.37 10.88 -26.13
CA GLU A 280 -9.75 10.15 -27.25
C GLU A 280 -10.55 10.27 -28.57
N ALA A 281 -11.86 10.53 -28.49
CA ALA A 281 -12.72 10.76 -29.66
C ALA A 281 -12.66 12.19 -30.20
N LEU A 282 -12.09 13.12 -29.44
CA LEU A 282 -12.02 14.54 -29.84
C LEU A 282 -10.80 14.80 -30.72
N PRO A 283 -10.85 15.87 -31.57
CA PRO A 283 -9.70 16.28 -32.35
C PRO A 283 -8.47 16.51 -31.45
N GLN A 284 -7.29 16.17 -31.97
CA GLN A 284 -6.02 16.47 -31.34
C GLN A 284 -5.27 17.48 -32.20
N MET A 285 -4.74 18.52 -31.59
CA MET A 285 -4.05 19.61 -32.29
C MET A 285 -2.66 19.79 -31.68
N GLY A 286 -1.67 19.92 -32.53
CA GLY A 286 -0.29 20.19 -32.15
C GLY A 286 0.38 21.13 -33.13
N ILE A 287 1.36 21.86 -32.64
CA ILE A 287 2.29 22.65 -33.46
C ILE A 287 3.68 22.11 -33.26
N GLY A 288 4.52 22.14 -34.26
CA GLY A 288 5.87 21.64 -34.14
C GLY A 288 6.86 22.28 -35.08
N VAL A 289 8.12 22.08 -34.76
CA VAL A 289 9.26 22.45 -35.62
C VAL A 289 10.20 21.21 -35.64
N THR A 290 10.54 20.83 -36.86
CA THR A 290 11.57 19.78 -37.06
C THR A 290 12.70 20.40 -37.87
N SER A 291 13.92 20.23 -37.37
CA SER A 291 15.13 20.63 -38.08
C SER A 291 16.04 19.41 -38.22
N GLY A 292 16.51 19.14 -39.43
CA GLY A 292 17.31 17.94 -39.66
C GLY A 292 18.13 18.01 -40.93
N TYR A 293 19.17 17.22 -40.95
CA TYR A 293 20.02 16.94 -42.10
C TYR A 293 19.54 15.68 -42.77
N SER A 294 19.39 15.71 -44.10
CA SER A 294 19.15 14.50 -44.87
C SER A 294 20.08 14.45 -46.08
N ASP A 295 20.67 13.31 -46.32
CA ASP A 295 21.47 13.01 -47.51
C ASP A 295 20.95 11.76 -48.15
N ILE A 296 20.48 11.88 -49.37
CA ILE A 296 19.92 10.79 -50.18
C ILE A 296 20.86 10.56 -51.34
N TYR A 297 21.52 9.43 -51.32
CA TYR A 297 22.43 9.04 -52.35
C TYR A 297 21.67 8.47 -53.57
N ASN A 298 21.79 9.15 -54.68
CA ASN A 298 21.33 8.70 -55.99
C ASN A 298 22.54 8.31 -56.84
N PRO A 299 22.49 7.25 -57.68
CA PRO A 299 23.50 7.02 -58.68
C PRO A 299 23.41 8.09 -59.75
N GLY A 300 24.23 9.12 -59.65
CA GLY A 300 24.25 10.32 -60.54
C GLY A 300 25.01 11.45 -59.86
N PRO A 301 24.96 12.69 -60.36
CA PRO A 301 25.64 13.80 -59.73
C PRO A 301 25.08 14.01 -58.30
N HIS A 302 26.00 13.86 -57.33
CA HIS A 302 25.66 13.95 -55.91
C HIS A 302 25.07 15.33 -55.55
N SER A 303 23.85 15.34 -55.12
CA SER A 303 23.30 16.46 -54.36
C SER A 303 23.84 16.33 -52.94
N LYS A 304 24.62 17.31 -52.46
CA LYS A 304 25.03 17.37 -51.08
C LYS A 304 23.81 17.46 -50.20
N GLY A 305 23.78 16.67 -49.12
CA GLY A 305 22.71 16.74 -48.14
C GLY A 305 22.50 18.15 -47.60
N ASN A 306 21.29 18.47 -47.26
CA ASN A 306 20.87 19.78 -46.77
C ASN A 306 20.26 19.73 -45.41
N ILE A 307 20.45 20.81 -44.64
CA ILE A 307 19.69 21.02 -43.42
C ILE A 307 18.39 21.73 -43.80
N ASN A 308 17.27 21.13 -43.42
CA ASN A 308 15.94 21.72 -43.60
C ASN A 308 15.27 21.91 -42.24
N THR A 309 14.58 23.05 -42.10
CA THR A 309 13.76 23.33 -40.93
C THR A 309 12.33 23.53 -41.38
N ILE A 310 11.42 22.77 -40.82
CA ILE A 310 10.00 22.74 -41.17
C ILE A 310 9.20 23.06 -39.92
N ALA A 311 8.40 24.14 -39.95
CA ALA A 311 7.37 24.41 -38.95
C ALA A 311 6.04 23.84 -39.47
N PHE A 312 5.29 23.17 -38.64
CA PHE A 312 4.04 22.54 -39.03
C PHE A 312 2.97 22.64 -37.92
N ALA A 313 1.73 22.58 -38.32
CA ALA A 313 0.60 22.35 -37.43
C ALA A 313 -0.09 21.06 -37.83
N THR A 314 -0.47 20.27 -36.86
CA THR A 314 -1.20 19.02 -37.09
C THR A 314 -2.56 19.07 -36.42
N VAL A 315 -3.57 18.57 -37.12
CA VAL A 315 -4.92 18.33 -36.62
C VAL A 315 -5.25 16.89 -36.97
N GLN A 316 -5.41 16.07 -35.93
CA GLN A 316 -5.80 14.67 -36.09
C GLN A 316 -7.23 14.51 -35.58
N ILE A 317 -8.15 14.09 -36.45
CA ILE A 317 -9.54 13.83 -36.13
C ILE A 317 -9.82 12.35 -36.36
N PRO A 318 -10.13 11.57 -35.28
CA PRO A 318 -10.51 10.17 -35.44
C PRO A 318 -11.90 10.11 -36.11
N LEU A 319 -11.98 9.73 -37.38
CA LEU A 319 -13.23 9.65 -38.11
C LEU A 319 -14.02 8.39 -37.88
N SER A 320 -13.33 7.30 -37.59
CA SER A 320 -13.94 6.00 -37.26
C SER A 320 -13.05 5.19 -36.35
N ASP A 321 -13.61 4.74 -35.27
CA ASP A 321 -13.01 3.79 -34.32
C ASP A 321 -13.84 2.51 -34.18
N TRP A 322 -14.83 2.32 -35.06
CA TRP A 322 -15.78 1.20 -35.06
C TRP A 322 -16.49 1.01 -33.70
N GLY A 323 -16.72 2.11 -32.99
CA GLY A 323 -17.36 2.14 -31.68
C GLY A 323 -16.47 1.73 -30.51
N LYS A 324 -15.14 1.62 -30.72
CA LYS A 324 -14.19 1.22 -29.67
C LYS A 324 -14.18 2.20 -28.49
N ILE A 325 -14.12 3.52 -28.75
CA ILE A 325 -14.14 4.55 -27.71
C ILE A 325 -15.46 4.53 -26.95
N SER A 326 -16.58 4.40 -27.66
CA SER A 326 -17.92 4.28 -27.05
C SER A 326 -17.98 3.08 -26.10
N ARG A 327 -17.48 1.92 -26.54
CA ARG A 327 -17.45 0.71 -25.69
C ARG A 327 -16.51 0.87 -24.50
N LYS A 328 -15.35 1.53 -24.71
CA LYS A 328 -14.41 1.85 -23.64
C LYS A 328 -15.05 2.80 -22.60
N ALA A 329 -15.76 3.83 -23.04
CA ALA A 329 -16.49 4.74 -22.18
C ALA A 329 -17.60 4.03 -21.39
N GLN A 330 -18.40 3.15 -22.05
CA GLN A 330 -19.40 2.33 -21.39
C GLN A 330 -18.79 1.39 -20.34
N ARG A 331 -17.64 0.79 -20.64
CA ARG A 331 -16.93 -0.05 -19.67
C ARG A 331 -16.48 0.74 -18.44
N ILE A 332 -15.99 1.97 -18.61
CA ILE A 332 -15.61 2.81 -17.46
C ILE A 332 -16.86 3.27 -16.71
N GLU A 333 -17.96 3.55 -17.39
CA GLU A 333 -19.25 3.83 -16.76
C GLU A 333 -19.66 2.69 -15.79
N THR A 334 -19.46 1.45 -16.21
CA THR A 334 -19.75 0.31 -15.29
C THR A 334 -18.82 0.30 -14.08
N GLN A 335 -17.57 0.77 -14.24
CA GLN A 335 -16.63 0.91 -13.12
C GLN A 335 -17.00 2.07 -12.18
N VAL A 336 -17.50 3.18 -12.72
CA VAL A 336 -18.04 4.31 -11.91
C VAL A 336 -19.19 3.80 -11.04
N ARG A 337 -20.20 3.13 -11.65
CA ARG A 337 -21.33 2.57 -10.91
C ARG A 337 -20.90 1.54 -9.87
N LYS A 338 -19.89 0.73 -10.20
CA LYS A 338 -19.31 -0.21 -9.22
C LYS A 338 -18.69 0.54 -8.05
N ALA A 339 -17.92 1.60 -8.28
CA ALA A 339 -17.35 2.42 -7.23
C ALA A 339 -18.42 3.12 -6.36
N GLU A 340 -19.54 3.54 -6.97
CA GLU A 340 -20.70 4.08 -6.24
C GLU A 340 -21.32 3.04 -5.30
N ASN A 341 -21.58 1.83 -5.81
CA ASN A 341 -22.12 0.74 -5.01
C ASN A 341 -21.16 0.32 -3.88
N GLU A 342 -19.86 0.26 -4.16
CA GLU A 342 -18.83 -0.04 -3.17
C GLU A 342 -18.78 1.05 -2.09
N LYS A 343 -18.87 2.32 -2.46
CA LYS A 343 -18.92 3.44 -1.52
C LYS A 343 -20.15 3.35 -0.60
N GLU A 344 -21.32 3.08 -1.16
CA GLU A 344 -22.54 2.92 -0.36
C GLU A 344 -22.43 1.73 0.61
N PHE A 345 -21.98 0.58 0.11
CA PHE A 345 -21.79 -0.62 0.92
C PHE A 345 -20.78 -0.42 2.04
N LEU A 346 -19.59 0.12 1.72
CA LEU A 346 -18.54 0.35 2.71
C LEU A 346 -18.92 1.44 3.71
N SER A 347 -19.69 2.46 3.30
CA SER A 347 -20.21 3.45 4.24
C SER A 347 -21.13 2.83 5.30
N LYS A 348 -21.95 1.84 4.89
CA LYS A 348 -22.78 1.07 5.84
C LYS A 348 -21.92 0.19 6.75
N GLN A 349 -20.86 -0.43 6.20
CA GLN A 349 -19.92 -1.22 7.00
C GLN A 349 -19.15 -0.38 8.03
N LEU A 350 -18.76 0.85 7.69
CA LEU A 350 -18.11 1.74 8.64
C LEU A 350 -19.03 2.09 9.83
N LYS A 351 -20.32 2.35 9.58
CA LYS A 351 -21.30 2.54 10.66
C LYS A 351 -21.41 1.31 11.55
N LEU A 352 -21.55 0.14 10.96
CA LEU A 352 -21.59 -1.13 11.71
C LEU A 352 -20.30 -1.38 12.51
N GLN A 353 -19.15 -0.96 11.98
CA GLN A 353 -17.87 -1.09 12.71
C GLN A 353 -17.85 -0.19 13.94
N VAL A 354 -18.35 1.06 13.84
CA VAL A 354 -18.43 1.97 14.98
C VAL A 354 -19.38 1.42 16.05
N GLU A 355 -20.56 0.95 15.64
CA GLU A 355 -21.55 0.32 16.55
C GLU A 355 -20.96 -0.92 17.24
N LYS A 356 -20.29 -1.80 16.46
CA LYS A 356 -19.61 -2.97 17.01
C LYS A 356 -18.56 -2.58 18.04
N ASN A 357 -17.70 -1.60 17.75
CA ASN A 357 -16.66 -1.14 18.67
C ASN A 357 -17.28 -0.58 19.96
N TRP A 358 -18.40 0.13 19.83
CA TRP A 358 -19.15 0.64 20.98
C TRP A 358 -19.72 -0.50 21.86
N MET A 359 -20.37 -1.48 21.23
CA MET A 359 -20.87 -2.66 21.94
C MET A 359 -19.76 -3.45 22.63
N GLU A 360 -18.61 -3.58 21.98
CA GLU A 360 -17.45 -4.28 22.53
C GLU A 360 -16.86 -3.51 23.72
N LEU A 361 -16.76 -2.17 23.64
CA LEU A 361 -16.29 -1.32 24.75
C LEU A 361 -17.22 -1.46 25.96
N THR A 362 -18.54 -1.31 25.78
CA THR A 362 -19.51 -1.40 26.87
C THR A 362 -19.53 -2.79 27.50
N SER A 363 -19.55 -3.85 26.68
CA SER A 363 -19.50 -5.23 27.15
C SER A 363 -18.22 -5.54 27.92
N THR A 364 -17.07 -5.05 27.45
CA THR A 364 -15.78 -5.26 28.13
C THR A 364 -15.74 -4.53 29.46
N TYR A 365 -16.30 -3.34 29.55
CA TYR A 365 -16.43 -2.58 30.80
C TYR A 365 -17.31 -3.31 31.82
N ASP A 366 -18.47 -3.83 31.38
CA ASP A 366 -19.37 -4.60 32.25
C ASP A 366 -18.68 -5.89 32.77
N LEU A 367 -17.98 -6.61 31.88
CA LEU A 367 -17.19 -7.79 32.25
C LEU A 367 -16.08 -7.46 33.24
N TRP A 368 -15.43 -6.31 33.11
CA TRP A 368 -14.43 -5.85 34.07
C TRP A 368 -15.04 -5.58 35.46
N GLN A 369 -16.22 -4.95 35.54
CA GLN A 369 -16.91 -4.74 36.82
C GLN A 369 -17.31 -6.09 37.47
N ILE A 370 -17.85 -7.02 36.69
CA ILE A 370 -18.16 -8.39 37.16
C ILE A 370 -16.92 -9.12 37.65
N ALA A 371 -15.76 -8.93 36.98
CA ALA A 371 -14.50 -9.53 37.40
C ALA A 371 -14.02 -8.98 38.75
N ILE A 372 -14.20 -7.68 39.03
CA ILE A 372 -13.90 -7.07 40.34
C ILE A 372 -14.76 -7.68 41.43
N GLU A 373 -16.10 -7.79 41.22
CA GLU A 373 -17.01 -8.40 42.18
C GLU A 373 -16.66 -9.88 42.43
N LYS A 374 -16.33 -10.62 41.36
CA LYS A 374 -15.89 -11.99 41.43
C LYS A 374 -14.61 -12.13 42.25
N PHE A 375 -13.65 -11.24 42.07
CA PHE A 375 -12.39 -11.23 42.79
C PHE A 375 -12.62 -11.05 44.32
N ASP A 376 -13.49 -10.10 44.72
CA ASP A 376 -13.82 -9.88 46.13
C ASP A 376 -14.48 -11.10 46.79
N ILE A 377 -15.33 -11.82 46.06
CA ILE A 377 -15.96 -13.01 46.55
C ILE A 377 -14.94 -14.15 46.65
N ALA A 378 -14.07 -14.32 45.65
CA ALA A 378 -13.05 -15.36 45.61
C ALA A 378 -11.98 -15.14 46.67
N ASP A 379 -11.56 -13.90 46.98
CA ASP A 379 -10.65 -13.58 48.06
C ASP A 379 -11.24 -13.96 49.44
N ARG A 380 -12.51 -13.65 49.67
CA ARG A 380 -13.22 -14.09 50.89
C ARG A 380 -13.31 -15.61 50.98
N LEU A 381 -13.63 -16.28 49.86
CA LEU A 381 -13.69 -17.74 49.80
C LEU A 381 -12.34 -18.35 50.18
N TYR A 382 -11.25 -17.84 49.58
CA TYR A 382 -9.89 -18.33 49.88
C TYR A 382 -9.51 -18.12 51.35
N ARG A 383 -9.80 -16.95 51.93
CA ARG A 383 -9.52 -16.69 53.39
C ARG A 383 -10.28 -17.62 54.31
N VAL A 384 -11.54 -17.89 54.03
CA VAL A 384 -12.35 -18.84 54.81
C VAL A 384 -11.84 -20.27 54.62
N ALA A 385 -11.50 -20.66 53.40
CA ALA A 385 -10.94 -22.00 53.11
C ALA A 385 -9.58 -22.17 53.82
N LEU A 386 -8.73 -21.14 53.82
CA LEU A 386 -7.44 -21.18 54.52
C LEU A 386 -7.62 -21.40 56.04
N SER A 387 -8.53 -20.65 56.68
CA SER A 387 -8.85 -20.78 58.10
C SER A 387 -9.43 -22.17 58.41
N ASN A 388 -10.30 -22.70 57.61
CA ASN A 388 -10.88 -24.03 57.76
C ASN A 388 -9.84 -25.14 57.60
N TYR A 389 -8.90 -24.96 56.65
CA TYR A 389 -7.80 -25.90 56.46
C TYR A 389 -6.86 -25.93 57.70
N GLU A 390 -6.50 -24.76 58.21
CA GLU A 390 -5.70 -24.64 59.45
C GLU A 390 -6.38 -25.25 60.68
N ALA A 391 -7.72 -25.22 60.72
CA ALA A 391 -8.51 -25.89 61.73
C ALA A 391 -8.72 -27.42 61.50
N GLY A 392 -8.21 -27.96 60.38
CA GLY A 392 -8.38 -29.37 60.00
C GLY A 392 -9.77 -29.75 59.52
N LEU A 393 -10.59 -28.77 59.11
CA LEU A 393 -12.00 -28.96 58.72
C LEU A 393 -12.20 -29.28 57.24
N ILE A 394 -11.24 -28.96 56.41
CA ILE A 394 -11.27 -29.24 54.96
C ILE A 394 -9.94 -29.79 54.48
N SER A 395 -9.95 -30.41 53.30
CA SER A 395 -8.75 -31.01 52.69
C SER A 395 -7.87 -29.93 52.01
N ILE A 396 -6.59 -30.28 51.77
CA ILE A 396 -5.71 -29.43 50.94
C ILE A 396 -6.26 -29.23 49.54
N GLN A 397 -6.97 -30.21 49.01
CA GLN A 397 -7.58 -30.13 47.67
C GLN A 397 -8.68 -29.04 47.62
N ASP A 398 -9.51 -28.93 48.67
CA ASP A 398 -10.55 -27.89 48.77
C ASP A 398 -9.91 -26.50 48.88
N LEU A 399 -8.81 -26.36 49.64
CA LEU A 399 -8.06 -25.11 49.71
C LEU A 399 -7.44 -24.72 48.36
N LEU A 400 -6.79 -25.65 47.64
CA LEU A 400 -6.24 -25.40 46.31
C LEU A 400 -7.31 -25.09 45.28
N GLN A 401 -8.53 -25.64 45.42
CA GLN A 401 -9.67 -25.27 44.59
C GLN A 401 -10.12 -23.82 44.84
N ALA A 402 -10.19 -23.43 46.12
CA ALA A 402 -10.53 -22.03 46.45
C ALA A 402 -9.45 -21.05 45.98
N GLU A 403 -8.17 -21.40 46.08
CA GLU A 403 -7.06 -20.63 45.50
C GLU A 403 -7.18 -20.48 43.96
N THR A 404 -7.47 -21.58 43.26
CA THR A 404 -7.65 -21.57 41.80
C THR A 404 -8.84 -20.70 41.35
N THR A 405 -9.86 -20.52 42.23
CA THR A 405 -11.01 -19.69 41.97
C THR A 405 -10.66 -18.19 42.10
N LEU A 406 -9.70 -17.85 42.95
CA LEU A 406 -9.22 -16.47 43.15
C LEU A 406 -8.43 -15.97 41.95
N HIS A 407 -7.85 -16.84 41.18
CA HIS A 407 -6.95 -16.57 40.03
C HIS A 407 -7.54 -17.03 38.71
#